data_f50fd9f23314c8dcb88257b69e77861d
#
_entry.id   f50fd9f23314c8dcb88257b69e77861d
#
_cell.length_a   1.000
_cell.length_b   1.000
_cell.length_c   1.000
_cell.angle_alpha   90.00
_cell.angle_beta   90.00
_cell.angle_gamma   90.00
#
_symmetry.space_group_name_H-M   'P 1'
#
loop_
_entity.id
_entity.type
_entity.pdbx_description
1 polymer ?
#
loop_
_entity_poly.entity_id
_entity_poly.type
_entity_poly.pdbx_seq_one_letter_code
_entity_poly.pdbx_strand_id
1 'polypeptide(L)'
;MAKRTIPVVDLSEFTQGTTKQKNAFVKKLGNAFHEIGFVGVKNHGVSQQLIDDFYASSKAFFALPTTTKRKYEIAGLAGQRGYTSFGTEHAKQSKVADLKEFFQIGQTVAADHPLKAIYPDNISVAEKEDFLKLGVQLYQAFEKAGGSLLEAIAIHLDLDKDYFTGHIEEGNSILRAIHYPPIREEPNSAIRAEQHEDINLITLLVGASAGGLQLLNMEGEWMPITPEEDEIVINVGDMLQRLTNNYLKSTTHRVVNPCLLYTSPSPRDRTRSRMPSSA
;
A
#
# COMPACT_ATOMS: atom_id res chain seq x y z
N MET A 1 3.32 26.12 -6.90
CA MET A 1 2.99 24.79 -6.39
C MET A 1 2.91 23.84 -7.59
N ALA A 2 3.59 22.71 -7.56
CA ALA A 2 3.44 21.71 -8.62
C ALA A 2 1.96 21.24 -8.67
N LYS A 3 1.40 21.12 -9.87
CA LYS A 3 0.02 20.63 -10.05
C LYS A 3 -0.04 19.21 -9.54
N ARG A 4 -0.96 18.90 -8.62
CA ARG A 4 -1.16 17.53 -8.14
C ARG A 4 -1.58 16.62 -9.29
N THR A 5 -1.01 15.44 -9.34
CA THR A 5 -1.27 14.45 -10.40
C THR A 5 -2.59 13.73 -10.16
N ILE A 6 -2.97 13.50 -8.90
CA ILE A 6 -4.21 12.79 -8.51
C ILE A 6 -5.10 13.67 -7.62
N PRO A 7 -6.44 13.52 -7.68
CA PRO A 7 -7.36 14.17 -6.76
C PRO A 7 -7.13 13.72 -5.32
N VAL A 8 -7.56 14.54 -4.34
CA VAL A 8 -7.51 14.19 -2.92
C VAL A 8 -8.90 14.36 -2.31
N VAL A 9 -9.30 13.39 -1.51
CA VAL A 9 -10.56 13.38 -0.75
C VAL A 9 -10.28 13.29 0.74
N ASP A 10 -11.23 13.71 1.56
CA ASP A 10 -11.19 13.64 3.02
C ASP A 10 -12.18 12.59 3.51
N LEU A 11 -11.70 11.45 4.04
CA LEU A 11 -12.57 10.35 4.47
C LEU A 11 -13.48 10.74 5.64
N SER A 12 -13.11 11.74 6.45
CA SER A 12 -13.95 12.23 7.53
C SER A 12 -15.25 12.88 7.02
N GLU A 13 -15.25 13.46 5.81
CA GLU A 13 -16.47 13.98 5.18
C GLU A 13 -17.49 12.86 4.90
N PHE A 14 -17.03 11.65 4.63
CA PHE A 14 -17.90 10.48 4.44
C PHE A 14 -18.34 9.88 5.78
N THR A 15 -17.41 9.67 6.71
CA THR A 15 -17.68 8.92 7.95
C THR A 15 -18.39 9.77 9.01
N GLN A 16 -18.13 11.08 9.06
CA GLN A 16 -18.60 11.99 10.11
C GLN A 16 -19.35 13.22 9.57
N GLY A 17 -19.28 13.45 8.25
CA GLY A 17 -19.84 14.63 7.63
C GLY A 17 -21.37 14.64 7.51
N THR A 18 -21.90 15.79 7.14
CA THR A 18 -23.32 15.98 6.77
C THR A 18 -23.65 15.20 5.49
N THR A 19 -24.94 14.96 5.23
CA THR A 19 -25.40 14.31 3.97
C THR A 19 -24.83 14.99 2.72
N LYS A 20 -24.73 16.32 2.72
CA LYS A 20 -24.16 17.08 1.61
C LYS A 20 -22.66 16.76 1.40
N GLN A 21 -21.88 16.67 2.48
CA GLN A 21 -20.47 16.32 2.44
C GLN A 21 -20.28 14.88 1.99
N LYS A 22 -21.06 13.93 2.54
CA LYS A 22 -21.03 12.51 2.12
C LYS A 22 -21.27 12.36 0.62
N ASN A 23 -22.31 13.01 0.09
CA ASN A 23 -22.64 12.95 -1.33
C ASN A 23 -21.53 13.59 -2.20
N ALA A 24 -20.93 14.68 -1.75
CA ALA A 24 -19.81 15.31 -2.45
C ALA A 24 -18.57 14.41 -2.46
N PHE A 25 -18.26 13.76 -1.33
CA PHE A 25 -17.18 12.77 -1.21
C PHE A 25 -17.39 11.61 -2.16
N VAL A 26 -18.55 10.95 -2.12
CA VAL A 26 -18.92 9.81 -2.99
C VAL A 26 -18.73 10.16 -4.46
N LYS A 27 -19.24 11.32 -4.89
CA LYS A 27 -19.07 11.77 -6.28
C LYS A 27 -17.60 12.00 -6.64
N LYS A 28 -16.84 12.67 -5.76
CA LYS A 28 -15.43 13.00 -6.01
C LYS A 28 -14.55 11.75 -6.05
N LEU A 29 -14.77 10.79 -5.13
CA LEU A 29 -14.09 9.51 -5.09
C LEU A 29 -14.38 8.70 -6.36
N GLY A 30 -15.66 8.53 -6.70
CA GLY A 30 -16.07 7.76 -7.86
C GLY A 30 -15.56 8.34 -9.18
N ASN A 31 -15.59 9.68 -9.35
CA ASN A 31 -15.02 10.33 -10.52
C ASN A 31 -13.51 10.11 -10.62
N ALA A 32 -12.77 10.21 -9.51
CA ALA A 32 -11.32 9.94 -9.50
C ALA A 32 -11.00 8.51 -9.95
N PHE A 33 -11.76 7.53 -9.50
CA PHE A 33 -11.59 6.14 -9.89
C PHE A 33 -12.07 5.85 -11.32
N HIS A 34 -13.10 6.54 -11.80
CA HIS A 34 -13.53 6.44 -13.19
C HIS A 34 -12.52 7.04 -14.17
N GLU A 35 -11.97 8.21 -13.84
CA GLU A 35 -11.11 8.97 -14.75
C GLU A 35 -9.64 8.51 -14.69
N ILE A 36 -9.12 8.28 -13.47
CA ILE A 36 -7.68 8.09 -13.22
C ILE A 36 -7.39 6.74 -12.58
N GLY A 37 -8.34 6.15 -11.83
CA GLY A 37 -8.11 4.94 -11.05
C GLY A 37 -7.32 5.14 -9.75
N PHE A 38 -6.93 6.37 -9.42
CA PHE A 38 -6.12 6.74 -8.25
C PHE A 38 -6.70 7.93 -7.52
N VAL A 39 -6.56 7.94 -6.19
CA VAL A 39 -6.97 9.05 -5.31
C VAL A 39 -6.06 9.14 -4.09
N GLY A 40 -5.76 10.34 -3.64
CA GLY A 40 -5.18 10.58 -2.31
C GLY A 40 -6.30 10.70 -1.27
N VAL A 41 -6.10 10.14 -0.08
CA VAL A 41 -7.09 10.17 1.01
C VAL A 41 -6.46 10.72 2.27
N LYS A 42 -7.05 11.80 2.79
CA LYS A 42 -6.76 12.41 4.10
C LYS A 42 -7.76 11.97 5.15
N ASN A 43 -7.40 12.16 6.43
CA ASN A 43 -8.25 11.83 7.58
C ASN A 43 -8.82 10.40 7.49
N HIS A 44 -7.98 9.47 7.04
CA HIS A 44 -8.31 8.07 6.79
C HIS A 44 -8.55 7.25 8.07
N GLY A 45 -8.36 7.83 9.25
CA GLY A 45 -8.63 7.20 10.55
C GLY A 45 -7.58 6.19 11.02
N VAL A 46 -6.52 5.95 10.24
CA VAL A 46 -5.37 5.15 10.66
C VAL A 46 -4.43 6.04 11.44
N SER A 47 -4.06 5.63 12.67
CA SER A 47 -3.17 6.41 13.53
C SER A 47 -1.78 6.58 12.92
N GLN A 48 -1.30 7.81 12.81
CA GLN A 48 0.06 8.10 12.34
C GLN A 48 1.10 7.43 13.25
N GLN A 49 0.89 7.45 14.57
CA GLN A 49 1.78 6.77 15.52
C GLN A 49 1.87 5.26 15.23
N LEU A 50 0.75 4.60 14.92
CA LEU A 50 0.76 3.17 14.58
C LEU A 50 1.51 2.91 13.27
N ILE A 51 1.36 3.80 12.28
CA ILE A 51 2.12 3.74 11.03
C ILE A 51 3.62 3.86 11.32
N ASP A 52 4.02 4.87 12.10
CA ASP A 52 5.43 5.13 12.44
C ASP A 52 6.05 3.99 13.23
N ASP A 53 5.33 3.43 14.22
CA ASP A 53 5.78 2.30 15.03
C ASP A 53 5.97 1.05 14.15
N PHE A 54 5.03 0.76 13.25
CA PHE A 54 5.16 -0.37 12.33
C PHE A 54 6.30 -0.16 11.31
N TYR A 55 6.52 1.07 10.83
CA TYR A 55 7.67 1.39 9.99
C TYR A 55 8.99 1.18 10.73
N ALA A 56 9.10 1.63 11.98
CA ALA A 56 10.29 1.44 12.79
C ALA A 56 10.58 -0.05 13.03
N SER A 57 9.55 -0.83 13.37
CA SER A 57 9.67 -2.27 13.58
C SER A 57 10.01 -3.01 12.27
N SER A 58 9.40 -2.62 11.14
CA SER A 58 9.71 -3.15 9.80
C SER A 58 11.15 -2.86 9.39
N LYS A 59 11.62 -1.64 9.58
CA LYS A 59 13.01 -1.25 9.31
C LYS A 59 14.00 -2.09 10.11
N ALA A 60 13.69 -2.34 11.38
CA ALA A 60 14.53 -3.17 12.24
C ALA A 60 14.52 -4.64 11.80
N PHE A 61 13.38 -5.19 11.35
CA PHE A 61 13.30 -6.53 10.77
C PHE A 61 14.15 -6.63 9.48
N PHE A 62 13.98 -5.71 8.54
CA PHE A 62 14.72 -5.76 7.27
C PHE A 62 16.23 -5.54 7.43
N ALA A 63 16.66 -4.92 8.53
CA ALA A 63 18.08 -4.79 8.89
C ALA A 63 18.71 -6.09 9.43
N LEU A 64 17.93 -7.10 9.77
CA LEU A 64 18.44 -8.40 10.20
C LEU A 64 19.27 -9.09 9.09
N PRO A 65 20.23 -9.95 9.46
CA PRO A 65 20.97 -10.76 8.47
C PRO A 65 20.01 -11.55 7.57
N THR A 66 20.34 -11.68 6.29
CA THR A 66 19.52 -12.41 5.31
C THR A 66 19.25 -13.85 5.76
N THR A 67 20.22 -14.52 6.39
CA THR A 67 20.06 -15.87 6.95
C THR A 67 19.01 -15.93 8.04
N THR A 68 18.85 -14.87 8.84
CA THR A 68 17.81 -14.75 9.86
C THR A 68 16.45 -14.51 9.22
N LYS A 69 16.35 -13.56 8.29
CA LYS A 69 15.10 -13.25 7.58
C LYS A 69 14.54 -14.46 6.84
N ARG A 70 15.40 -15.25 6.21
CA ARG A 70 15.00 -16.47 5.48
C ARG A 70 14.36 -17.56 6.35
N LYS A 71 14.53 -17.54 7.67
CA LYS A 71 13.79 -18.45 8.56
C LYS A 71 12.27 -18.23 8.51
N TYR A 72 11.86 -17.05 8.04
CA TYR A 72 10.44 -16.63 7.93
C TYR A 72 9.89 -16.80 6.51
N GLU A 73 10.64 -17.41 5.59
CA GLU A 73 10.14 -17.88 4.30
C GLU A 73 9.42 -19.20 4.49
N ILE A 74 8.14 -19.23 4.18
CA ILE A 74 7.31 -20.42 4.37
C ILE A 74 7.08 -21.11 3.01
N ALA A 75 7.63 -22.27 2.85
CA ALA A 75 7.45 -23.08 1.64
C ALA A 75 5.96 -23.41 1.43
N GLY A 76 5.48 -23.32 0.19
CA GLY A 76 4.12 -23.66 -0.19
C GLY A 76 3.09 -22.53 -0.02
N LEU A 77 3.42 -21.44 0.67
CA LEU A 77 2.51 -20.30 0.84
C LEU A 77 2.62 -19.26 -0.29
N ALA A 78 3.51 -19.44 -1.26
CA ALA A 78 3.75 -18.49 -2.36
C ALA A 78 3.89 -17.01 -1.89
N GLY A 79 4.50 -16.80 -0.71
CA GLY A 79 4.68 -15.49 -0.11
C GLY A 79 3.43 -14.87 0.53
N GLN A 80 2.32 -15.58 0.65
CA GLN A 80 1.07 -15.03 1.24
C GLN A 80 1.18 -14.70 2.74
N ARG A 81 2.17 -15.25 3.44
CA ARG A 81 2.53 -14.95 4.82
C ARG A 81 4.04 -15.00 4.97
N GLY A 82 4.56 -14.22 5.89
CA GLY A 82 5.97 -14.21 6.20
C GLY A 82 6.81 -13.43 5.19
N TYR A 83 8.09 -13.78 5.14
CA TYR A 83 9.11 -13.07 4.38
C TYR A 83 9.24 -13.61 2.95
N THR A 84 9.50 -12.70 2.01
CA THR A 84 9.93 -13.02 0.64
C THR A 84 11.24 -12.31 0.36
N SER A 85 12.26 -13.08 -0.04
CA SER A 85 13.62 -12.61 -0.27
C SER A 85 13.71 -11.59 -1.41
N PHE A 86 14.74 -10.75 -1.29
CA PHE A 86 15.12 -9.79 -2.33
C PHE A 86 15.34 -10.48 -3.68
N GLY A 87 14.79 -9.88 -4.74
CA GLY A 87 14.95 -10.37 -6.10
C GLY A 87 14.21 -11.68 -6.42
N THR A 88 13.18 -12.04 -5.65
CA THR A 88 12.38 -13.26 -5.89
C THR A 88 11.12 -12.97 -6.71
N GLU A 89 10.47 -11.82 -6.47
CA GLU A 89 9.24 -11.45 -7.18
C GLU A 89 9.57 -10.84 -8.55
N HIS A 90 8.81 -11.24 -9.56
CA HIS A 90 8.88 -10.72 -10.92
C HIS A 90 7.51 -10.23 -11.35
N ALA A 91 7.43 -9.09 -12.02
CA ALA A 91 6.22 -8.72 -12.72
C ALA A 91 5.92 -9.73 -13.84
N LYS A 92 4.64 -9.97 -14.13
CA LYS A 92 4.15 -11.04 -15.02
C LYS A 92 4.85 -11.11 -16.39
N GLN A 93 5.35 -9.98 -16.89
CA GLN A 93 6.00 -9.88 -18.21
C GLN A 93 7.51 -9.56 -18.10
N SER A 94 8.05 -9.41 -16.88
CA SER A 94 9.46 -9.09 -16.67
C SER A 94 10.32 -10.34 -16.56
N LYS A 95 11.48 -10.31 -17.22
CA LYS A 95 12.53 -11.33 -17.07
C LYS A 95 13.51 -10.98 -15.95
N VAL A 96 13.39 -9.78 -15.39
CA VAL A 96 14.25 -9.24 -14.34
C VAL A 96 13.44 -9.14 -13.07
N ALA A 97 14.02 -9.55 -11.94
CA ALA A 97 13.38 -9.46 -10.65
C ALA A 97 13.26 -8.00 -10.17
N ASP A 98 12.20 -7.71 -9.45
CA ASP A 98 12.02 -6.43 -8.78
C ASP A 98 13.06 -6.25 -7.66
N LEU A 99 13.52 -5.02 -7.47
CA LEU A 99 14.56 -4.69 -6.47
C LEU A 99 13.91 -4.46 -5.10
N LYS A 100 13.19 -5.47 -4.62
CA LYS A 100 12.47 -5.41 -3.34
C LYS A 100 12.51 -6.73 -2.58
N GLU A 101 12.35 -6.63 -1.28
CA GLU A 101 11.98 -7.72 -0.37
C GLU A 101 10.76 -7.29 0.42
N PHE A 102 9.97 -8.21 0.96
CA PHE A 102 8.79 -7.84 1.71
C PHE A 102 8.39 -8.87 2.75
N PHE A 103 7.54 -8.45 3.68
CA PHE A 103 6.89 -9.32 4.66
C PHE A 103 5.38 -9.16 4.58
N GLN A 104 4.63 -10.27 4.59
CA GLN A 104 3.18 -10.27 4.47
C GLN A 104 2.50 -10.77 5.73
N ILE A 105 1.45 -10.02 6.12
CA ILE A 105 0.55 -10.31 7.23
C ILE A 105 -0.87 -10.32 6.63
N GLY A 106 -1.64 -11.34 6.94
CA GLY A 106 -3.00 -11.47 6.41
C GLY A 106 -4.04 -11.63 7.49
N GLN A 107 -5.24 -12.01 7.05
CA GLN A 107 -6.40 -12.23 7.92
C GLN A 107 -6.09 -13.21 9.05
N THR A 108 -6.55 -12.87 10.24
CA THR A 108 -6.50 -13.76 11.42
C THR A 108 -7.90 -14.29 11.67
N VAL A 109 -8.07 -15.60 11.57
CA VAL A 109 -9.34 -16.30 11.87
C VAL A 109 -9.20 -17.17 13.09
N ALA A 110 -10.30 -17.38 13.82
CA ALA A 110 -10.34 -18.26 14.99
C ALA A 110 -9.99 -19.72 14.61
N ALA A 111 -9.49 -20.49 15.56
CA ALA A 111 -9.04 -21.85 15.30
C ALA A 111 -10.16 -22.79 14.85
N ASP A 112 -11.39 -22.54 15.27
CA ASP A 112 -12.61 -23.28 14.93
C ASP A 112 -13.37 -22.71 13.74
N HIS A 113 -12.83 -21.63 13.12
CA HIS A 113 -13.48 -20.96 12.00
C HIS A 113 -13.43 -21.82 10.71
N PRO A 114 -14.51 -21.90 9.91
CA PRO A 114 -14.52 -22.69 8.67
C PRO A 114 -13.41 -22.33 7.67
N LEU A 115 -13.01 -21.06 7.63
CA LEU A 115 -11.93 -20.57 6.75
C LEU A 115 -10.52 -20.86 7.28
N LYS A 116 -10.37 -21.43 8.48
CA LYS A 116 -9.05 -21.74 9.07
C LYS A 116 -8.20 -22.65 8.20
N ALA A 117 -8.84 -23.59 7.48
CA ALA A 117 -8.14 -24.47 6.55
C ALA A 117 -7.59 -23.75 5.31
N ILE A 118 -8.14 -22.57 4.98
CA ILE A 118 -7.78 -21.78 3.79
C ILE A 118 -6.76 -20.70 4.14
N TYR A 119 -6.88 -20.06 5.31
CA TYR A 119 -6.02 -18.97 5.74
C TYR A 119 -4.87 -19.47 6.63
N PRO A 120 -3.63 -19.39 6.13
CA PRO A 120 -2.46 -19.71 6.94
C PRO A 120 -2.32 -18.76 8.12
N ASP A 121 -1.70 -19.22 9.19
CA ASP A 121 -1.38 -18.37 10.33
C ASP A 121 -0.36 -17.30 9.96
N ASN A 122 -0.50 -16.15 10.60
CA ASN A 122 0.52 -15.11 10.54
C ASN A 122 1.79 -15.56 11.26
N ILE A 123 2.93 -15.14 10.74
CA ILE A 123 4.25 -15.59 11.21
C ILE A 123 4.79 -14.58 12.22
N SER A 124 5.06 -15.04 13.43
CA SER A 124 5.74 -14.25 14.45
C SER A 124 7.25 -14.19 14.20
N VAL A 125 7.85 -13.05 14.49
CA VAL A 125 9.28 -12.81 14.31
C VAL A 125 9.94 -12.81 15.70
N ALA A 126 10.75 -13.84 16.01
CA ALA A 126 11.35 -14.01 17.33
C ALA A 126 12.30 -12.85 17.71
N GLU A 127 13.01 -12.29 16.74
CA GLU A 127 13.92 -11.15 16.94
C GLU A 127 13.18 -9.80 17.09
N LYS A 128 11.83 -9.78 16.87
CA LYS A 128 10.98 -8.59 16.89
C LYS A 128 9.56 -8.95 17.37
N GLU A 129 9.40 -9.08 18.69
CA GLU A 129 8.14 -9.54 19.29
C GLU A 129 6.93 -8.63 19.00
N ASP A 130 7.16 -7.31 18.84
CA ASP A 130 6.15 -6.32 18.54
C ASP A 130 5.71 -6.30 17.08
N PHE A 131 6.53 -6.83 16.15
CA PHE A 131 6.33 -6.69 14.71
C PHE A 131 4.98 -7.24 14.24
N LEU A 132 4.65 -8.47 14.58
CA LEU A 132 3.36 -9.05 14.19
C LEU A 132 2.19 -8.34 14.86
N LYS A 133 2.30 -7.97 16.14
CA LYS A 133 1.25 -7.26 16.87
C LYS A 133 0.91 -5.92 16.21
N LEU A 134 1.93 -5.11 15.92
CA LEU A 134 1.77 -3.82 15.25
C LEU A 134 1.20 -4.01 13.83
N GLY A 135 1.67 -5.01 13.10
CA GLY A 135 1.19 -5.33 11.77
C GLY A 135 -0.28 -5.75 11.76
N VAL A 136 -0.74 -6.57 12.71
CA VAL A 136 -2.16 -6.95 12.83
C VAL A 136 -3.04 -5.74 13.18
N GLN A 137 -2.58 -4.88 14.08
CA GLN A 137 -3.29 -3.64 14.42
C GLN A 137 -3.42 -2.71 13.20
N LEU A 138 -2.34 -2.57 12.43
CA LEU A 138 -2.34 -1.76 11.21
C LEU A 138 -3.22 -2.37 10.12
N TYR A 139 -3.19 -3.70 9.96
CA TYR A 139 -4.08 -4.45 9.07
C TYR A 139 -5.55 -4.12 9.36
N GLN A 140 -5.97 -4.23 10.64
CA GLN A 140 -7.34 -3.96 11.07
C GLN A 140 -7.75 -2.49 10.84
N ALA A 141 -6.83 -1.55 11.07
CA ALA A 141 -7.07 -0.14 10.82
C ALA A 141 -7.28 0.15 9.31
N PHE A 142 -6.48 -0.48 8.44
CA PHE A 142 -6.65 -0.38 6.99
C PHE A 142 -7.91 -1.08 6.49
N GLU A 143 -8.26 -2.23 7.05
CA GLU A 143 -9.49 -2.94 6.71
C GLU A 143 -10.72 -2.07 6.99
N LYS A 144 -10.73 -1.38 8.14
CA LYS A 144 -11.80 -0.42 8.47
C LYS A 144 -11.86 0.77 7.50
N ALA A 145 -10.71 1.37 7.18
CA ALA A 145 -10.65 2.49 6.23
C ALA A 145 -11.07 2.03 4.82
N GLY A 146 -10.59 0.88 4.37
CA GLY A 146 -10.94 0.26 3.10
C GLY A 146 -12.43 -0.07 2.99
N GLY A 147 -13.03 -0.58 4.06
CA GLY A 147 -14.48 -0.83 4.13
C GLY A 147 -15.30 0.43 3.90
N SER A 148 -14.93 1.56 4.56
CA SER A 148 -15.60 2.85 4.34
C SER A 148 -15.46 3.37 2.91
N LEU A 149 -14.31 3.15 2.26
CA LEU A 149 -14.09 3.51 0.87
C LEU A 149 -14.93 2.65 -0.08
N LEU A 150 -15.01 1.34 0.17
CA LEU A 150 -15.82 0.43 -0.63
C LEU A 150 -17.32 0.69 -0.46
N GLU A 151 -17.78 1.08 0.74
CA GLU A 151 -19.15 1.58 0.95
C GLU A 151 -19.43 2.82 0.08
N ALA A 152 -18.53 3.79 0.06
CA ALA A 152 -18.67 4.97 -0.79
C ALA A 152 -18.65 4.63 -2.30
N ILE A 153 -17.86 3.65 -2.71
CA ILE A 153 -17.84 3.13 -4.08
C ILE A 153 -19.16 2.45 -4.43
N ALA A 154 -19.73 1.64 -3.54
CA ALA A 154 -21.04 1.00 -3.75
C ALA A 154 -22.12 2.04 -3.98
N ILE A 155 -22.19 3.07 -3.13
CA ILE A 155 -23.14 4.19 -3.29
C ILE A 155 -22.93 4.93 -4.62
N HIS A 156 -21.69 5.16 -5.04
CA HIS A 156 -21.38 5.80 -6.33
C HIS A 156 -21.90 4.99 -7.53
N LEU A 157 -21.90 3.68 -7.40
CA LEU A 157 -22.34 2.73 -8.43
C LEU A 157 -23.86 2.44 -8.38
N ASP A 158 -24.63 3.17 -7.55
CA ASP A 158 -26.05 2.90 -7.28
C ASP A 158 -26.32 1.48 -6.77
N LEU A 159 -25.36 0.88 -6.05
CA LEU A 159 -25.49 -0.40 -5.37
C LEU A 159 -25.91 -0.20 -3.91
N ASP A 160 -26.34 -1.29 -3.26
CA ASP A 160 -26.52 -1.31 -1.81
C ASP A 160 -25.18 -0.92 -1.14
N LYS A 161 -25.24 -0.06 -0.12
CA LYS A 161 -24.05 0.42 0.59
C LYS A 161 -23.20 -0.73 1.16
N ASP A 162 -23.84 -1.84 1.52
CA ASP A 162 -23.21 -3.03 2.10
C ASP A 162 -22.80 -4.08 1.02
N TYR A 163 -22.90 -3.74 -0.27
CA TYR A 163 -22.62 -4.65 -1.39
C TYR A 163 -21.25 -5.35 -1.27
N PHE A 164 -20.22 -4.60 -0.86
CA PHE A 164 -18.87 -5.15 -0.75
C PHE A 164 -18.60 -5.86 0.59
N THR A 165 -19.47 -5.72 1.60
CA THR A 165 -19.26 -6.30 2.93
C THR A 165 -18.97 -7.80 2.86
N GLY A 166 -19.78 -8.58 2.16
CA GLY A 166 -19.55 -10.00 1.99
C GLY A 166 -18.32 -10.39 1.15
N HIS A 167 -17.65 -9.41 0.50
CA HIS A 167 -16.42 -9.64 -0.26
C HIS A 167 -15.17 -9.34 0.56
N ILE A 168 -15.29 -8.54 1.62
CA ILE A 168 -14.17 -8.10 2.46
C ILE A 168 -14.21 -8.66 3.87
N GLU A 169 -15.41 -8.94 4.41
CA GLU A 169 -15.55 -9.62 5.69
C GLU A 169 -14.89 -11.00 5.64
N GLU A 170 -13.92 -11.20 6.51
CA GLU A 170 -13.07 -12.40 6.51
C GLU A 170 -12.39 -12.67 5.15
N GLY A 171 -12.25 -11.64 4.33
CA GLY A 171 -11.60 -11.71 3.02
C GLY A 171 -10.09 -11.95 3.12
N ASN A 172 -9.48 -12.39 2.02
CA ASN A 172 -8.03 -12.64 1.95
C ASN A 172 -7.23 -11.34 1.66
N SER A 173 -7.53 -10.29 2.40
CA SER A 173 -6.71 -9.07 2.35
C SER A 173 -5.31 -9.33 2.91
N ILE A 174 -4.32 -8.60 2.45
CA ILE A 174 -2.92 -8.74 2.87
C ILE A 174 -2.32 -7.37 3.14
N LEU A 175 -1.71 -7.22 4.31
CA LEU A 175 -0.80 -6.12 4.61
C LEU A 175 0.60 -6.52 4.16
N ARG A 176 1.21 -5.74 3.27
CA ARG A 176 2.56 -5.96 2.77
C ARG A 176 3.50 -4.84 3.23
N ALA A 177 4.45 -5.18 4.12
CA ALA A 177 5.58 -4.31 4.42
C ALA A 177 6.65 -4.50 3.35
N ILE A 178 6.92 -3.48 2.54
CA ILE A 178 7.89 -3.56 1.42
C ILE A 178 9.15 -2.79 1.80
N HIS A 179 10.29 -3.42 1.58
CA HIS A 179 11.59 -2.79 1.70
C HIS A 179 12.30 -2.73 0.35
N TYR A 180 12.73 -1.54 -0.02
CA TYR A 180 13.57 -1.26 -1.18
C TYR A 180 14.99 -0.94 -0.68
N PRO A 181 15.92 -1.89 -0.70
CA PRO A 181 17.28 -1.64 -0.26
C PRO A 181 17.97 -0.54 -1.07
N PRO A 182 19.00 0.13 -0.52
CA PRO A 182 19.82 1.05 -1.29
C PRO A 182 20.45 0.36 -2.52
N ILE A 183 20.30 0.99 -3.68
CA ILE A 183 20.89 0.49 -4.94
C ILE A 183 22.36 0.92 -4.92
N ARG A 184 23.29 -0.04 -4.84
CA ARG A 184 24.73 0.20 -4.75
C ARG A 184 25.47 0.09 -6.08
N GLU A 185 24.87 -0.60 -7.05
CA GLU A 185 25.42 -0.86 -8.37
C GLU A 185 24.37 -0.51 -9.43
N GLU A 186 24.80 -0.28 -10.67
CA GLU A 186 23.87 0.00 -11.76
C GLU A 186 22.95 -1.20 -12.00
N PRO A 187 21.63 -1.02 -11.91
CA PRO A 187 20.69 -2.14 -11.74
C PRO A 187 20.35 -2.86 -13.07
N ASN A 188 21.15 -2.74 -14.12
CA ASN A 188 20.98 -3.46 -15.40
C ASN A 188 19.54 -3.55 -15.89
N SER A 189 18.81 -2.41 -15.96
CA SER A 189 17.38 -2.28 -16.28
C SER A 189 16.37 -2.69 -15.19
N ALA A 190 16.80 -3.31 -14.08
CA ALA A 190 15.88 -3.60 -12.98
C ALA A 190 15.41 -2.33 -12.27
N ILE A 191 14.13 -2.25 -11.92
CA ILE A 191 13.55 -1.17 -11.13
C ILE A 191 12.96 -1.70 -9.82
N ARG A 192 12.57 -0.80 -8.91
CA ARG A 192 12.02 -1.17 -7.59
C ARG A 192 10.76 -2.01 -7.69
N ALA A 193 9.82 -1.61 -8.55
CA ALA A 193 8.69 -2.42 -8.96
C ALA A 193 8.36 -2.13 -10.43
N GLU A 194 8.36 -3.17 -11.26
CA GLU A 194 8.04 -3.08 -12.68
C GLU A 194 6.56 -2.71 -12.85
N GLN A 195 6.21 -2.20 -14.03
CA GLN A 195 4.84 -1.82 -14.36
C GLN A 195 3.88 -3.00 -14.19
N HIS A 196 2.77 -2.75 -13.51
CA HIS A 196 1.73 -3.73 -13.23
C HIS A 196 0.41 -3.06 -12.87
N GLU A 197 -0.65 -3.85 -12.85
CA GLU A 197 -1.93 -3.58 -12.23
C GLU A 197 -2.09 -4.49 -11.00
N ASP A 198 -2.81 -4.03 -9.98
CA ASP A 198 -3.06 -4.80 -8.77
C ASP A 198 -4.23 -5.78 -8.96
N ILE A 199 -4.05 -7.04 -8.53
CA ILE A 199 -5.08 -8.09 -8.60
C ILE A 199 -5.90 -8.08 -7.30
N ASN A 200 -6.72 -7.05 -7.10
CA ASN A 200 -7.58 -6.92 -5.92
C ASN A 200 -8.77 -5.99 -6.23
N LEU A 201 -9.56 -5.62 -5.21
CA LEU A 201 -10.58 -4.59 -5.32
C LEU A 201 -9.93 -3.20 -5.28
N ILE A 202 -9.23 -2.89 -4.19
CA ILE A 202 -8.49 -1.65 -3.99
C ILE A 202 -7.20 -1.91 -3.21
N THR A 203 -6.19 -1.10 -3.47
CA THR A 203 -4.95 -1.04 -2.69
C THR A 203 -4.90 0.24 -1.87
N LEU A 204 -4.53 0.14 -0.60
CA LEU A 204 -4.27 1.26 0.30
C LEU A 204 -2.76 1.36 0.51
N LEU A 205 -2.15 2.38 -0.06
CA LEU A 205 -0.70 2.58 -0.01
C LEU A 205 -0.33 3.75 0.91
N VAL A 206 0.41 3.46 1.96
CA VAL A 206 1.07 4.50 2.76
C VAL A 206 2.28 5.01 2.00
N GLY A 207 2.45 6.33 1.96
CA GLY A 207 3.55 6.97 1.26
C GLY A 207 4.90 6.42 1.69
N ALA A 208 5.71 6.03 0.70
CA ALA A 208 7.08 5.59 0.95
C ALA A 208 7.95 6.76 1.43
N SER A 209 8.98 6.47 2.23
CA SER A 209 10.00 7.43 2.65
C SER A 209 10.81 8.01 1.48
N ALA A 210 10.69 7.46 0.28
CA ALA A 210 11.33 7.94 -0.95
C ALA A 210 10.33 7.91 -2.12
N GLY A 211 10.38 8.93 -2.98
CA GLY A 211 9.58 9.00 -4.20
C GLY A 211 9.89 7.86 -5.18
N GLY A 212 9.14 7.81 -6.27
CA GLY A 212 9.35 6.84 -7.34
C GLY A 212 8.07 6.23 -7.88
N LEU A 213 6.94 6.37 -7.16
CA LEU A 213 5.65 5.92 -7.65
C LEU A 213 5.21 6.76 -8.85
N GLN A 214 4.85 6.08 -9.93
CA GLN A 214 4.34 6.68 -11.15
C GLN A 214 3.13 5.90 -11.64
N LEU A 215 2.12 6.59 -12.15
CA LEU A 215 1.01 6.00 -12.92
C LEU A 215 1.15 6.30 -14.40
N LEU A 216 0.63 5.44 -15.24
CA LEU A 216 0.54 5.63 -16.68
C LEU A 216 -0.80 6.32 -17.01
N ASN A 217 -0.76 7.54 -17.53
CA ASN A 217 -1.98 8.26 -17.93
C ASN A 217 -2.55 7.73 -19.26
N MET A 218 -3.70 8.25 -19.66
CA MET A 218 -4.37 7.84 -20.90
C MET A 218 -3.61 8.25 -22.17
N GLU A 219 -2.73 9.22 -22.06
CA GLU A 219 -1.86 9.70 -23.14
C GLU A 219 -0.60 8.84 -23.28
N GLY A 220 -0.41 7.84 -22.42
CA GLY A 220 0.77 6.97 -22.41
C GLY A 220 2.00 7.59 -21.70
N GLU A 221 1.79 8.61 -20.90
CA GLU A 221 2.86 9.29 -20.17
C GLU A 221 2.92 8.84 -18.70
N TRP A 222 4.13 8.70 -18.17
CA TRP A 222 4.35 8.36 -16.76
C TRP A 222 4.26 9.60 -15.88
N MET A 223 3.27 9.64 -15.01
CA MET A 223 2.99 10.74 -14.10
C MET A 223 3.42 10.40 -12.68
N PRO A 224 4.28 11.21 -12.03
CA PRO A 224 4.70 10.96 -10.66
C PRO A 224 3.57 11.21 -9.67
N ILE A 225 3.44 10.32 -8.69
CA ILE A 225 2.55 10.49 -7.53
C ILE A 225 3.40 10.81 -6.31
N THR A 226 3.13 11.94 -5.68
CA THR A 226 3.79 12.36 -4.44
C THR A 226 2.73 12.68 -3.39
N PRO A 227 2.38 11.74 -2.50
CA PRO A 227 1.45 12.00 -1.40
C PRO A 227 2.08 12.96 -0.38
N GLU A 228 1.24 13.67 0.37
CA GLU A 228 1.63 14.40 1.58
C GLU A 228 1.81 13.44 2.77
N GLU A 229 2.38 13.92 3.89
CA GLU A 229 2.69 13.05 5.04
C GLU A 229 1.45 12.41 5.67
N ASP A 230 0.30 13.07 5.60
CA ASP A 230 -0.98 12.65 6.16
C ASP A 230 -1.91 11.97 5.13
N GLU A 231 -1.38 11.60 3.98
CA GLU A 231 -2.13 10.99 2.89
C GLU A 231 -1.78 9.53 2.70
N ILE A 232 -2.81 8.71 2.47
CA ILE A 232 -2.65 7.41 1.82
C ILE A 232 -3.12 7.52 0.38
N VAL A 233 -2.47 6.78 -0.51
CA VAL A 233 -2.87 6.66 -1.91
C VAL A 233 -3.70 5.41 -2.07
N ILE A 234 -4.86 5.54 -2.73
CA ILE A 234 -5.74 4.42 -3.03
C ILE A 234 -5.81 4.23 -4.53
N ASN A 235 -5.68 3.00 -4.99
CA ASN A 235 -5.92 2.65 -6.38
C ASN A 235 -6.91 1.50 -6.53
N VAL A 236 -7.61 1.53 -7.66
CA VAL A 236 -8.49 0.46 -8.11
C VAL A 236 -7.66 -0.69 -8.63
N GLY A 237 -8.04 -1.92 -8.29
CA GLY A 237 -7.44 -3.14 -8.84
C GLY A 237 -8.31 -3.81 -9.91
N ASP A 238 -7.73 -4.81 -10.56
CA ASP A 238 -8.33 -5.53 -11.69
C ASP A 238 -9.68 -6.18 -11.36
N MET A 239 -9.85 -6.66 -10.11
CA MET A 239 -11.12 -7.28 -9.72
C MET A 239 -12.24 -6.25 -9.68
N LEU A 240 -12.01 -5.06 -9.12
CA LEU A 240 -13.02 -4.00 -9.09
C LEU A 240 -13.28 -3.45 -10.49
N GLN A 241 -12.26 -3.31 -11.34
CA GLN A 241 -12.43 -2.94 -12.73
C GLN A 241 -13.35 -3.92 -13.48
N ARG A 242 -13.15 -5.22 -13.29
CA ARG A 242 -13.98 -6.28 -13.90
C ARG A 242 -15.40 -6.28 -13.37
N LEU A 243 -15.57 -6.17 -12.03
CA LEU A 243 -16.89 -6.08 -11.40
C LEU A 243 -17.71 -4.89 -11.91
N THR A 244 -17.06 -3.79 -12.24
CA THR A 244 -17.71 -2.58 -12.75
C THR A 244 -17.75 -2.51 -14.29
N ASN A 245 -17.48 -3.61 -14.97
CA ASN A 245 -17.44 -3.67 -16.44
C ASN A 245 -16.54 -2.57 -17.05
N ASN A 246 -15.36 -2.37 -16.49
CA ASN A 246 -14.36 -1.36 -16.84
C ASN A 246 -14.81 0.10 -16.60
N TYR A 247 -15.87 0.33 -15.82
CA TYR A 247 -16.27 1.68 -15.44
C TYR A 247 -15.26 2.33 -14.50
N LEU A 248 -14.82 1.61 -13.46
CA LEU A 248 -13.69 2.03 -12.62
C LEU A 248 -12.40 1.43 -13.20
N LYS A 249 -11.31 2.21 -13.19
CA LYS A 249 -10.08 1.86 -13.93
C LYS A 249 -9.00 1.31 -13.02
N SER A 250 -8.52 0.12 -13.32
CA SER A 250 -7.24 -0.39 -12.80
C SER A 250 -6.12 0.19 -13.66
N THR A 251 -5.38 1.13 -13.10
CA THR A 251 -4.40 1.90 -13.85
C THR A 251 -2.99 1.35 -13.63
N THR A 252 -2.28 1.10 -14.73
CA THR A 252 -0.89 0.64 -14.74
C THR A 252 -0.02 1.62 -13.95
N HIS A 253 0.77 1.10 -13.03
CA HIS A 253 1.70 1.89 -12.22
C HIS A 253 3.01 1.15 -12.00
N ARG A 254 4.04 1.89 -11.56
CA ARG A 254 5.38 1.36 -11.30
C ARG A 254 6.09 2.14 -10.19
N VAL A 255 7.17 1.57 -9.63
CA VAL A 255 8.07 2.28 -8.73
C VAL A 255 9.46 2.31 -9.35
N VAL A 256 9.87 3.48 -9.82
CA VAL A 256 11.18 3.67 -10.44
C VAL A 256 12.28 3.82 -9.40
N ASN A 257 13.51 3.53 -9.83
CA ASN A 257 14.69 3.76 -9.00
C ASN A 257 14.90 5.26 -8.77
N PRO A 258 15.28 5.69 -7.57
CA PRO A 258 15.76 7.06 -7.39
C PRO A 258 16.99 7.25 -8.29
N CYS A 259 17.19 8.48 -8.80
CA CYS A 259 18.38 8.77 -9.59
C CYS A 259 19.65 8.44 -8.78
N LEU A 260 20.60 7.70 -9.36
CA LEU A 260 21.86 7.32 -8.71
C LEU A 260 22.71 8.51 -8.24
N LEU A 261 22.46 9.71 -8.77
CA LEU A 261 23.08 10.96 -8.32
C LEU A 261 22.66 11.39 -6.90
N TYR A 262 21.67 10.72 -6.29
CA TYR A 262 21.18 11.02 -4.93
C TYR A 262 21.75 10.06 -3.87
N THR A 263 23.02 9.74 -3.95
CA THR A 263 23.78 9.26 -2.78
C THR A 263 24.12 10.40 -1.81
N SER A 264 23.81 11.65 -2.17
CA SER A 264 23.78 12.76 -1.23
C SER A 264 22.47 12.76 -0.45
N PRO A 265 22.49 12.98 0.88
CA PRO A 265 21.28 13.07 1.67
C PRO A 265 20.36 14.14 1.08
N SER A 266 19.06 13.82 0.98
CA SER A 266 18.05 14.76 0.51
C SER A 266 18.15 16.08 1.31
N PRO A 267 17.93 17.25 0.69
CA PRO A 267 17.81 18.50 1.45
C PRO A 267 16.80 18.43 2.60
N ARG A 268 15.83 17.50 2.54
CA ARG A 268 14.89 17.21 3.62
C ARG A 268 15.53 16.48 4.80
N ASP A 269 16.60 15.73 4.60
CA ASP A 269 17.35 15.06 5.68
C ASP A 269 18.21 16.05 6.46
N ARG A 270 18.53 17.22 5.90
CA ARG A 270 19.28 18.29 6.57
C ARG A 270 18.46 19.10 7.59
N THR A 271 17.15 19.05 7.53
CA THR A 271 16.29 19.83 8.44
C THR A 271 16.09 19.17 9.80
N ARG A 272 16.51 17.92 10.01
CA ARG A 272 16.42 17.21 11.30
C ARG A 272 17.71 17.14 12.11
N SER A 273 18.81 17.69 11.65
CA SER A 273 20.04 17.81 12.43
C SER A 273 20.37 19.27 12.75
N ARG A 274 19.55 19.94 13.55
CA ARG A 274 20.04 21.09 14.32
C ARG A 274 20.74 20.54 15.56
N MET A 275 22.05 20.48 15.50
CA MET A 275 22.84 20.44 16.74
C MET A 275 22.65 21.76 17.50
N PRO A 276 22.48 21.74 18.83
CA PRO A 276 22.52 22.98 19.61
C PRO A 276 23.91 23.55 19.49
N SER A 277 24.02 24.81 19.07
CA SER A 277 25.22 25.58 19.20
C SER A 277 25.49 25.83 20.67
N SER A 278 26.51 25.18 21.23
CA SER A 278 27.11 25.61 22.48
C SER A 278 27.73 26.99 22.27
N ALA A 279 27.22 28.01 23.00
CA ALA A 279 27.98 29.19 23.35
C ALA A 279 28.66 28.93 24.66
#